data_13ce15535efc04a31136d8771987399c
#
_entry.id   13ce15535efc04a31136d8771987399c
#
_cell.length_a   1.000
_cell.length_b   1.000
_cell.length_c   1.000
_cell.angle_alpha   90.00
_cell.angle_beta   90.00
_cell.angle_gamma   90.00
#
_symmetry.space_group_name_H-M   'P 1'
#
loop_
_entity.id
_entity.type
_entity.pdbx_description
1 polymer ?
#
loop_
_entity_poly.entity_id
_entity_poly.type
_entity_poly.pdbx_seq_one_letter_code
_entity_poly.pdbx_strand_id
1 'polypeptide(L)'
;IRGAAAGTVDILIGTHRILSKDVRFKDLGLLVVDEEQRFGVGHKEKIKDLERGVDVLTLTATPIPRTLHMSLSGIRDMSVLEEPPQERHPIQTFVMEEDEELIREAIYREIGRGGQVFFLSNRVRNIEQQMLRIQKMVPEARVSFAHGQMAERELENVMMEFVEGQIDVLVCTTIIETGLDIPNANTILIADADTMGLAQLYQLRGRVGRSDRLAYAYFMYRKGKVLQEVAQKRLEAIGEFTEFGSGFRIAMRDLEIRGAGNILGAEQHGHMGAVGYELYCKMLQEAMDRLRKTPVRPTFETTMRIGVDAYIPSEYIANEAQKLEVYKKIAAITNEEDYLQMQEELLDRYSDMPACVGNLVDISFLKALASSLGADSLEEDGKELRMHFRKDAPLDPAKLMEITYSLGKGARLVPKEDTVRLILPFPKGPKEKDTARLLRIRKLLERLREARIKDEEWDEKTS
;
A
#
# COMPACT_ATOMS: atom_id res chain seq x y z
N ILE A 1 18.79 30.98 15.27
CA ILE A 1 17.63 31.13 16.17
C ILE A 1 17.13 32.56 16.20
N ARG A 2 17.99 33.60 16.53
CA ARG A 2 17.56 35.01 16.57
C ARG A 2 17.01 35.51 15.23
N GLY A 3 17.63 35.12 14.12
CA GLY A 3 17.17 35.50 12.75
C GLY A 3 15.78 34.94 12.41
N ALA A 4 15.51 33.69 12.78
CA ALA A 4 14.18 33.10 12.57
C ALA A 4 13.08 33.83 13.37
N ALA A 5 13.39 34.18 14.64
CA ALA A 5 12.47 34.93 15.48
C ALA A 5 12.25 36.38 15.00
N ALA A 6 13.28 37.02 14.41
CA ALA A 6 13.20 38.37 13.85
C ALA A 6 12.59 38.41 12.43
N GLY A 7 12.49 37.27 11.75
CA GLY A 7 12.02 37.19 10.36
C GLY A 7 13.07 37.68 9.35
N THR A 8 14.35 37.58 9.67
CA THR A 8 15.47 37.86 8.74
C THR A 8 16.06 36.60 8.09
N VAL A 9 15.50 35.45 8.41
CA VAL A 9 15.84 34.15 7.85
C VAL A 9 14.56 33.59 7.22
N ASP A 10 14.58 33.35 5.92
CA ASP A 10 13.44 32.85 5.16
C ASP A 10 13.33 31.32 5.21
N ILE A 11 14.46 30.61 5.25
CA ILE A 11 14.54 29.16 5.30
C ILE A 11 15.48 28.73 6.44
N LEU A 12 14.95 27.92 7.36
CA LEU A 12 15.75 27.32 8.44
C LEU A 12 15.79 25.80 8.25
N ILE A 13 16.99 25.26 8.05
CA ILE A 13 17.25 23.82 7.91
C ILE A 13 17.98 23.33 9.15
N GLY A 14 17.55 22.20 9.69
CA GLY A 14 18.19 21.60 10.85
C GLY A 14 17.58 20.27 11.25
N THR A 15 18.14 19.68 12.31
CA THR A 15 17.66 18.42 12.89
C THR A 15 16.52 18.70 13.90
N HIS A 16 16.18 17.70 14.73
CA HIS A 16 15.23 17.84 15.85
C HIS A 16 15.51 19.04 16.78
N ARG A 17 16.69 19.65 16.70
CA ARG A 17 17.06 20.87 17.44
C ARG A 17 16.14 22.04 17.11
N ILE A 18 15.57 22.08 15.90
CA ILE A 18 14.61 23.12 15.48
C ILE A 18 13.33 23.08 16.33
N LEU A 19 12.96 21.90 16.84
CA LEU A 19 11.77 21.70 17.68
C LEU A 19 11.97 22.08 19.15
N SER A 20 13.10 22.68 19.50
CA SER A 20 13.39 23.09 20.87
C SER A 20 12.64 24.38 21.25
N LYS A 21 12.25 24.52 22.52
CA LYS A 21 11.40 25.61 23.02
C LYS A 21 12.00 27.03 22.84
N ASP A 22 13.32 27.13 22.66
CA ASP A 22 14.03 28.37 22.41
C ASP A 22 14.04 28.82 20.95
N VAL A 23 13.58 27.94 20.02
CA VAL A 23 13.42 28.29 18.62
C VAL A 23 12.00 28.82 18.41
N ARG A 24 11.92 30.04 17.93
CA ARG A 24 10.63 30.68 17.58
C ARG A 24 10.68 31.17 16.15
N PHE A 25 9.57 31.06 15.47
CA PHE A 25 9.38 31.58 14.12
C PHE A 25 8.49 32.82 14.19
N LYS A 26 8.81 33.84 13.41
CA LYS A 26 7.99 35.05 13.33
C LYS A 26 6.67 34.79 12.62
N ASP A 27 6.76 34.09 11.48
CA ASP A 27 5.63 33.74 10.62
C ASP A 27 6.02 32.48 9.85
N LEU A 28 5.57 31.31 10.31
CA LEU A 28 5.88 30.04 9.69
C LEU A 28 4.78 29.70 8.68
N GLY A 29 5.10 29.65 7.39
CA GLY A 29 4.16 29.30 6.32
C GLY A 29 4.24 27.85 5.85
N LEU A 30 5.45 27.26 5.86
CA LEU A 30 5.66 25.89 5.41
C LEU A 30 6.57 25.12 6.38
N LEU A 31 6.15 23.93 6.76
CA LEU A 31 6.93 22.97 7.53
C LEU A 31 7.22 21.73 6.67
N VAL A 32 8.51 21.45 6.43
CA VAL A 32 8.94 20.24 5.73
C VAL A 32 9.54 19.26 6.73
N VAL A 33 9.00 18.04 6.79
CA VAL A 33 9.43 16.98 7.70
C VAL A 33 9.93 15.80 6.88
N ASP A 34 11.23 15.52 6.93
CA ASP A 34 11.80 14.33 6.29
C ASP A 34 11.92 13.19 7.31
N GLU A 35 11.67 11.97 6.84
CA GLU A 35 11.77 10.73 7.64
C GLU A 35 10.97 10.80 8.96
N GLU A 36 9.70 11.21 8.91
CA GLU A 36 8.80 11.38 10.07
C GLU A 36 8.82 10.20 11.05
N GLN A 37 9.03 8.98 10.56
CA GLN A 37 9.07 7.76 11.38
C GLN A 37 10.23 7.75 12.40
N ARG A 38 11.26 8.55 12.18
CA ARG A 38 12.43 8.65 13.09
C ARG A 38 12.17 9.53 14.31
N PHE A 39 11.14 10.36 14.29
CA PHE A 39 10.82 11.22 15.41
C PHE A 39 10.09 10.44 16.52
N GLY A 40 10.57 10.57 17.74
CA GLY A 40 9.90 10.05 18.93
C GLY A 40 8.58 10.78 19.23
N VAL A 41 7.74 10.19 20.09
CA VAL A 41 6.39 10.70 20.42
C VAL A 41 6.40 12.17 20.81
N GLY A 42 7.32 12.59 21.70
CA GLY A 42 7.40 13.98 22.14
C GLY A 42 7.81 14.99 21.06
N HIS A 43 8.56 14.55 20.03
CA HIS A 43 8.86 15.39 18.88
C HIS A 43 7.65 15.48 17.93
N LYS A 44 6.92 14.38 17.74
CA LYS A 44 5.69 14.36 16.93
C LYS A 44 4.59 15.27 17.51
N GLU A 45 4.47 15.33 18.84
CA GLU A 45 3.55 16.26 19.48
C GLU A 45 3.93 17.73 19.20
N LYS A 46 5.23 18.06 19.28
CA LYS A 46 5.71 19.41 18.95
C LYS A 46 5.54 19.77 17.48
N ILE A 47 5.73 18.80 16.57
CA ILE A 47 5.45 18.98 15.15
C ILE A 47 3.96 19.32 14.96
N LYS A 48 3.05 18.57 15.59
CA LYS A 48 1.61 18.86 15.54
C LYS A 48 1.24 20.25 16.08
N ASP A 49 1.93 20.72 17.09
CA ASP A 49 1.70 22.08 17.61
C ASP A 49 2.13 23.17 16.60
N LEU A 50 3.19 22.90 15.83
CA LEU A 50 3.66 23.77 14.76
C LEU A 50 2.78 23.68 13.49
N GLU A 51 2.12 22.57 13.26
CA GLU A 51 1.23 22.32 12.10
C GLU A 51 -0.04 23.18 12.10
N ARG A 52 -0.38 23.83 13.23
CA ARG A 52 -1.61 24.62 13.33
C ARG A 52 -1.55 25.87 12.46
N GLY A 53 -2.27 25.85 11.33
CA GLY A 53 -2.34 26.97 10.40
C GLY A 53 -1.11 27.13 9.50
N VAL A 54 -0.32 26.07 9.33
CA VAL A 54 0.89 25.99 8.52
C VAL A 54 0.73 24.87 7.49
N ASP A 55 1.17 25.07 6.27
CA ASP A 55 1.24 24.00 5.28
C ASP A 55 2.35 23.00 5.69
N VAL A 56 2.05 21.70 5.58
CA VAL A 56 2.97 20.64 6.02
C VAL A 56 3.24 19.67 4.88
N LEU A 57 4.52 19.52 4.53
CA LEU A 57 5.00 18.52 3.59
C LEU A 57 5.81 17.46 4.35
N THR A 58 5.35 16.23 4.34
CA THR A 58 6.06 15.10 4.95
C THR A 58 6.65 14.21 3.85
N LEU A 59 7.94 13.91 3.96
CA LEU A 59 8.66 13.04 3.04
C LEU A 59 9.01 11.72 3.74
N THR A 60 8.87 10.60 3.03
CA THR A 60 9.26 9.28 3.56
C THR A 60 9.53 8.30 2.43
N ALA A 61 10.55 7.46 2.60
CA ALA A 61 10.82 6.34 1.68
C ALA A 61 9.83 5.17 1.88
N THR A 62 9.37 4.98 3.12
CA THR A 62 8.40 3.93 3.49
C THR A 62 7.37 4.55 4.42
N PRO A 63 6.15 4.83 3.95
CA PRO A 63 5.13 5.46 4.80
C PRO A 63 4.82 4.55 6.00
N ILE A 64 4.70 5.18 7.18
CA ILE A 64 4.26 4.46 8.37
C ILE A 64 2.82 3.98 8.11
N PRO A 65 2.43 2.78 8.60
CA PRO A 65 1.06 2.27 8.43
C PRO A 65 -0.03 3.28 8.77
N ARG A 66 0.18 4.09 9.82
CA ARG A 66 -0.76 5.14 10.21
C ARG A 66 -0.85 6.28 9.18
N THR A 67 0.30 6.79 8.71
CA THR A 67 0.34 7.88 7.71
C THR A 67 -0.24 7.39 6.39
N LEU A 68 0.11 6.17 5.99
CA LEU A 68 -0.45 5.51 4.82
C LEU A 68 -1.98 5.40 4.92
N HIS A 69 -2.48 4.95 6.07
CA HIS A 69 -3.91 4.85 6.32
C HIS A 69 -4.63 6.21 6.27
N MET A 70 -4.04 7.26 6.85
CA MET A 70 -4.59 8.61 6.78
C MET A 70 -4.68 9.14 5.34
N SER A 71 -3.73 8.76 4.49
CA SER A 71 -3.76 9.12 3.07
C SER A 71 -4.83 8.33 2.30
N LEU A 72 -4.90 7.02 2.50
CA LEU A 72 -5.93 6.16 1.90
C LEU A 72 -7.36 6.56 2.31
N SER A 73 -7.50 7.14 3.51
CA SER A 73 -8.78 7.64 4.04
C SER A 73 -9.08 9.09 3.58
N GLY A 74 -8.26 9.69 2.73
CA GLY A 74 -8.46 11.07 2.26
C GLY A 74 -8.31 12.15 3.35
N ILE A 75 -7.63 11.82 4.48
CA ILE A 75 -7.31 12.79 5.55
C ILE A 75 -6.08 13.61 5.18
N ARG A 76 -5.15 13.00 4.44
CA ARG A 76 -3.94 13.65 3.91
C ARG A 76 -3.83 13.34 2.42
N ASP A 77 -3.47 14.33 1.65
CA ASP A 77 -3.08 14.13 0.26
C ASP A 77 -1.74 13.39 0.22
N MET A 78 -1.57 12.52 -0.78
CA MET A 78 -0.35 11.76 -0.96
C MET A 78 0.02 11.71 -2.43
N SER A 79 1.29 12.01 -2.71
CA SER A 79 1.88 11.80 -4.03
C SER A 79 2.97 10.74 -3.91
N VAL A 80 3.03 9.84 -4.88
CA VAL A 80 4.05 8.79 -4.96
C VAL A 80 5.04 9.18 -6.06
N LEU A 81 6.34 9.15 -5.74
CA LEU A 81 7.42 9.34 -6.71
C LEU A 81 7.81 7.95 -7.24
N GLU A 82 7.34 7.61 -8.43
CA GLU A 82 7.56 6.29 -9.05
C GLU A 82 8.78 6.29 -9.99
N GLU A 83 9.05 7.41 -10.64
CA GLU A 83 10.15 7.54 -11.58
C GLU A 83 11.48 7.83 -10.85
N PRO A 84 12.53 7.03 -11.13
CA PRO A 84 13.86 7.30 -10.59
C PRO A 84 14.49 8.49 -11.31
N PRO A 85 15.50 9.16 -10.71
CA PRO A 85 16.37 10.06 -11.42
C PRO A 85 17.02 9.36 -12.62
N GLN A 86 17.27 10.11 -13.70
CA GLN A 86 17.99 9.60 -14.87
C GLN A 86 19.33 8.99 -14.45
N GLU A 87 19.74 7.89 -15.11
CA GLU A 87 21.01 7.18 -14.89
C GLU A 87 21.07 6.26 -13.64
N ARG A 88 19.98 6.02 -12.92
CA ARG A 88 19.97 5.03 -11.84
C ARG A 88 19.53 3.65 -12.32
N HIS A 89 20.29 2.63 -11.91
CA HIS A 89 19.95 1.23 -12.16
C HIS A 89 19.26 0.59 -10.95
N PRO A 90 18.31 -0.33 -11.16
CA PRO A 90 17.75 -1.12 -10.07
C PRO A 90 18.84 -1.90 -9.32
N ILE A 91 18.71 -1.95 -7.99
CA ILE A 91 19.69 -2.64 -7.14
C ILE A 91 19.47 -4.15 -7.28
N GLN A 92 20.50 -4.88 -7.70
CA GLN A 92 20.47 -6.33 -7.78
C GLN A 92 20.38 -6.89 -6.36
N THR A 93 19.25 -7.52 -6.06
CA THR A 93 18.88 -7.93 -4.69
C THR A 93 18.92 -9.46 -4.58
N PHE A 94 19.68 -9.98 -3.60
CA PHE A 94 19.82 -11.41 -3.34
C PHE A 94 19.40 -11.71 -1.90
N VAL A 95 18.61 -12.77 -1.72
CA VAL A 95 18.25 -13.33 -0.42
C VAL A 95 18.84 -14.74 -0.35
N MET A 96 19.70 -15.00 0.64
CA MET A 96 20.49 -16.23 0.63
C MET A 96 21.00 -16.62 2.02
N GLU A 97 21.41 -17.85 2.17
CA GLU A 97 22.20 -18.27 3.32
C GLU A 97 23.58 -17.60 3.33
N GLU A 98 24.09 -17.32 4.53
CA GLU A 98 25.43 -16.75 4.70
C GLU A 98 26.49 -17.72 4.23
N ASP A 99 27.31 -17.30 3.26
CA ASP A 99 28.42 -18.06 2.69
C ASP A 99 29.66 -17.17 2.57
N GLU A 100 30.79 -17.65 3.17
CA GLU A 100 32.03 -16.88 3.21
C GLU A 100 32.69 -16.70 1.83
N GLU A 101 32.52 -17.66 0.93
CA GLU A 101 33.07 -17.55 -0.42
C GLU A 101 32.33 -16.47 -1.21
N LEU A 102 31.02 -16.44 -1.12
CA LEU A 102 30.21 -15.42 -1.77
C LEU A 102 30.46 -14.01 -1.19
N ILE A 103 30.60 -13.90 0.15
CA ILE A 103 30.96 -12.64 0.80
C ILE A 103 32.30 -12.14 0.28
N ARG A 104 33.29 -13.00 0.23
CA ARG A 104 34.64 -12.69 -0.28
C ARG A 104 34.59 -12.24 -1.73
N GLU A 105 33.90 -12.98 -2.59
CA GLU A 105 33.73 -12.67 -4.00
C GLU A 105 33.03 -11.32 -4.22
N ALA A 106 31.95 -11.05 -3.48
CA ALA A 106 31.23 -9.77 -3.55
C ALA A 106 32.13 -8.57 -3.18
N ILE A 107 32.96 -8.74 -2.14
CA ILE A 107 33.89 -7.70 -1.71
C ILE A 107 34.99 -7.48 -2.78
N TYR A 108 35.61 -8.54 -3.27
CA TYR A 108 36.67 -8.43 -4.32
C TYR A 108 36.14 -7.81 -5.60
N ARG A 109 34.92 -8.17 -6.02
CA ARG A 109 34.28 -7.59 -7.19
C ARG A 109 34.07 -6.09 -7.02
N GLU A 110 33.64 -5.64 -5.83
CA GLU A 110 33.42 -4.22 -5.57
C GLU A 110 34.75 -3.44 -5.54
N ILE A 111 35.74 -3.93 -4.82
CA ILE A 111 37.07 -3.31 -4.74
C ILE A 111 37.74 -3.28 -6.12
N GLY A 112 37.62 -4.38 -6.88
CA GLY A 112 38.20 -4.49 -8.22
C GLY A 112 37.67 -3.45 -9.23
N ARG A 113 36.49 -2.90 -9.00
CA ARG A 113 35.93 -1.80 -9.79
C ARG A 113 36.09 -0.43 -9.13
N GLY A 114 36.85 -0.35 -8.03
CA GLY A 114 37.14 0.90 -7.30
C GLY A 114 35.97 1.37 -6.44
N GLY A 115 35.00 0.49 -6.11
CA GLY A 115 33.88 0.80 -5.24
C GLY A 115 34.13 0.40 -3.79
N GLN A 116 33.16 0.67 -2.93
CA GLN A 116 33.20 0.42 -1.50
C GLN A 116 32.03 -0.45 -1.06
N VAL A 117 32.19 -1.14 0.07
CA VAL A 117 31.25 -2.11 0.60
C VAL A 117 30.78 -1.73 2.00
N PHE A 118 29.45 -1.75 2.22
CA PHE A 118 28.88 -1.82 3.54
C PHE A 118 28.71 -3.28 3.96
N PHE A 119 29.21 -3.64 5.14
CA PHE A 119 28.89 -4.89 5.81
C PHE A 119 28.10 -4.59 7.08
N LEU A 120 26.80 -4.88 7.08
CA LEU A 120 25.91 -4.57 8.17
C LEU A 120 25.79 -5.77 9.13
N SER A 121 26.08 -5.53 10.40
CA SER A 121 25.89 -6.47 11.50
C SER A 121 25.05 -5.82 12.60
N ASN A 122 23.91 -6.44 12.94
CA ASN A 122 22.96 -5.83 13.90
C ASN A 122 23.41 -5.94 15.37
N ARG A 123 24.64 -6.41 15.65
CA ARG A 123 25.14 -6.64 17.03
C ARG A 123 26.41 -5.88 17.30
N VAL A 124 26.31 -4.78 18.06
CA VAL A 124 27.48 -3.99 18.50
C VAL A 124 28.54 -4.84 19.17
N ARG A 125 28.14 -5.79 20.05
CA ARG A 125 29.09 -6.63 20.82
C ARG A 125 30.03 -7.47 19.95
N ASN A 126 29.68 -7.75 18.72
CA ASN A 126 30.44 -8.64 17.84
C ASN A 126 31.04 -7.89 16.64
N ILE A 127 30.91 -6.57 16.58
CA ILE A 127 31.28 -5.81 15.38
C ILE A 127 32.77 -5.86 15.06
N GLU A 128 33.63 -5.77 16.08
CA GLU A 128 35.08 -5.92 15.93
C GLU A 128 35.47 -7.34 15.47
N GLN A 129 34.78 -8.37 15.98
CA GLN A 129 35.01 -9.74 15.55
C GLN A 129 34.60 -9.92 14.08
N GLN A 130 33.51 -9.31 13.65
CA GLN A 130 33.09 -9.31 12.25
C GLN A 130 34.11 -8.57 11.38
N MET A 131 34.61 -7.43 11.82
CA MET A 131 35.66 -6.68 11.12
C MET A 131 36.90 -7.55 10.94
N LEU A 132 37.40 -8.21 12.01
CA LEU A 132 38.53 -9.11 11.95
C LEU A 132 38.28 -10.34 11.06
N ARG A 133 37.05 -10.85 11.05
CA ARG A 133 36.64 -11.95 10.16
C ARG A 133 36.72 -11.52 8.69
N ILE A 134 36.17 -10.35 8.35
CA ILE A 134 36.24 -9.80 6.99
C ILE A 134 37.70 -9.52 6.61
N GLN A 135 38.50 -8.91 7.48
CA GLN A 135 39.91 -8.67 7.24
C GLN A 135 40.71 -9.96 6.94
N LYS A 136 40.35 -11.07 7.60
CA LYS A 136 40.98 -12.38 7.30
C LYS A 136 40.54 -12.95 5.96
N MET A 137 39.27 -12.75 5.56
CA MET A 137 38.77 -13.21 4.28
C MET A 137 39.31 -12.41 3.11
N VAL A 138 39.53 -11.12 3.30
CA VAL A 138 40.04 -10.18 2.28
C VAL A 138 41.20 -9.37 2.82
N PRO A 139 42.42 -9.96 2.93
CA PRO A 139 43.56 -9.32 3.59
C PRO A 139 44.03 -8.03 2.92
N GLU A 140 43.74 -7.86 1.65
CA GLU A 140 44.14 -6.69 0.84
C GLU A 140 43.20 -5.50 1.05
N ALA A 141 41.99 -5.71 1.60
CA ALA A 141 41.03 -4.66 1.82
C ALA A 141 41.34 -3.86 3.10
N ARG A 142 41.11 -2.55 3.02
CA ARG A 142 41.14 -1.67 4.19
C ARG A 142 39.77 -1.75 4.88
N VAL A 143 39.71 -2.48 5.98
CA VAL A 143 38.47 -2.72 6.71
C VAL A 143 38.45 -1.91 7.99
N SER A 144 37.34 -1.22 8.25
CA SER A 144 37.10 -0.50 9.50
C SER A 144 35.67 -0.80 10.02
N PHE A 145 35.37 -0.36 11.23
CA PHE A 145 34.02 -0.55 11.79
C PHE A 145 33.48 0.76 12.38
N ALA A 146 32.14 0.85 12.43
CA ALA A 146 31.42 1.99 13.01
C ALA A 146 30.10 1.57 13.68
N HIS A 147 29.83 2.10 14.87
CA HIS A 147 28.55 1.87 15.57
C HIS A 147 28.14 3.06 16.44
N GLY A 148 26.85 3.14 16.78
CA GLY A 148 26.29 4.28 17.50
C GLY A 148 26.71 4.45 18.96
N GLN A 149 27.55 3.56 19.52
CA GLN A 149 28.10 3.68 20.87
C GLN A 149 29.56 4.22 20.88
N MET A 150 30.16 4.46 19.70
CA MET A 150 31.46 5.12 19.58
C MET A 150 31.35 6.57 20.00
N ALA A 151 32.49 7.16 20.41
CA ALA A 151 32.61 8.60 20.63
C ALA A 151 32.30 9.33 19.31
N GLU A 152 31.57 10.46 19.38
CA GLU A 152 31.10 11.20 18.21
C GLU A 152 32.25 11.55 17.24
N ARG A 153 33.40 12.04 17.79
CA ARG A 153 34.58 12.35 16.98
C ARG A 153 35.19 11.13 16.27
N GLU A 154 35.19 10.00 16.95
CA GLU A 154 35.73 8.76 16.38
C GLU A 154 34.84 8.26 15.23
N LEU A 155 33.51 8.31 15.45
CA LEU A 155 32.54 7.99 14.42
C LEU A 155 32.64 8.91 13.20
N GLU A 156 32.76 10.23 13.44
CA GLU A 156 32.97 11.22 12.37
C GLU A 156 34.22 10.93 11.56
N ASN A 157 35.34 10.63 12.22
CA ASN A 157 36.62 10.34 11.54
C ASN A 157 36.47 9.10 10.63
N VAL A 158 35.95 7.99 11.17
CA VAL A 158 35.75 6.75 10.38
C VAL A 158 34.84 6.98 9.18
N MET A 159 33.77 7.76 9.39
CA MET A 159 32.84 8.08 8.29
C MET A 159 33.49 8.98 7.24
N MET A 160 34.31 9.94 7.64
CA MET A 160 35.08 10.78 6.69
C MET A 160 36.08 9.95 5.90
N GLU A 161 36.88 9.11 6.56
CA GLU A 161 37.82 8.19 5.90
C GLU A 161 37.10 7.26 4.90
N PHE A 162 35.87 6.80 5.22
CA PHE A 162 35.08 6.00 4.30
C PHE A 162 34.58 6.82 3.10
N VAL A 163 34.07 8.04 3.32
CA VAL A 163 33.64 8.95 2.24
C VAL A 163 34.81 9.32 1.32
N GLU A 164 36.00 9.55 1.86
CA GLU A 164 37.21 9.85 1.12
C GLU A 164 37.82 8.63 0.40
N GLY A 165 37.25 7.44 0.56
CA GLY A 165 37.73 6.23 -0.09
C GLY A 165 38.98 5.62 0.54
N GLN A 166 39.33 6.00 1.78
CA GLN A 166 40.45 5.43 2.52
C GLN A 166 40.10 4.05 3.13
N ILE A 167 38.84 3.73 3.26
CA ILE A 167 38.29 2.45 3.73
C ILE A 167 37.54 1.78 2.58
N ASP A 168 37.82 0.51 2.32
CA ASP A 168 37.16 -0.27 1.26
C ASP A 168 35.90 -0.98 1.77
N VAL A 169 35.94 -1.47 3.01
CA VAL A 169 34.81 -2.16 3.66
C VAL A 169 34.51 -1.54 4.99
N LEU A 170 33.33 -1.01 5.16
CA LEU A 170 32.85 -0.51 6.45
C LEU A 170 31.89 -1.52 7.10
N VAL A 171 32.34 -2.14 8.20
CA VAL A 171 31.50 -2.98 9.04
C VAL A 171 30.72 -2.10 10.01
N CYS A 172 29.40 -2.07 9.92
CA CYS A 172 28.61 -1.11 10.68
C CYS A 172 27.30 -1.71 11.23
N THR A 173 26.73 -1.04 12.20
CA THR A 173 25.34 -1.26 12.62
C THR A 173 24.38 -0.42 11.77
N THR A 174 23.12 -0.31 12.16
CA THR A 174 22.08 0.48 11.49
C THR A 174 22.35 2.00 11.45
N ILE A 175 23.52 2.47 11.90
CA ILE A 175 23.90 3.89 11.82
C ILE A 175 23.86 4.44 10.39
N ILE A 176 24.08 3.60 9.39
CA ILE A 176 24.02 4.01 7.97
C ILE A 176 22.60 4.38 7.51
N GLU A 177 21.57 4.05 8.29
CA GLU A 177 20.20 4.51 8.03
C GLU A 177 20.07 6.05 8.13
N THR A 178 21.06 6.75 8.67
CA THR A 178 21.01 8.21 8.94
C THR A 178 21.07 9.10 7.70
N GLY A 179 21.05 8.55 6.50
CA GLY A 179 20.86 9.33 5.27
C GLY A 179 22.15 9.85 4.62
N LEU A 180 23.32 9.40 5.05
CA LEU A 180 24.58 9.75 4.38
C LEU A 180 24.58 9.32 2.93
N ASP A 181 24.96 10.22 2.06
CA ASP A 181 25.11 9.96 0.63
C ASP A 181 26.54 9.58 0.31
N ILE A 182 26.78 8.30 -0.03
CA ILE A 182 28.11 7.79 -0.37
C ILE A 182 28.01 7.12 -1.75
N PRO A 183 28.22 7.88 -2.82
CA PRO A 183 28.02 7.40 -4.19
C PRO A 183 28.91 6.22 -4.59
N ASN A 184 30.08 6.08 -3.94
CA ASN A 184 31.01 5.00 -4.23
C ASN A 184 30.70 3.68 -3.53
N ALA A 185 29.80 3.66 -2.55
CA ALA A 185 29.34 2.45 -1.89
C ALA A 185 28.21 1.79 -2.70
N ASN A 186 28.54 0.81 -3.52
CA ASN A 186 27.60 0.15 -4.42
C ASN A 186 27.31 -1.31 -4.07
N THR A 187 27.88 -1.83 -2.99
CA THR A 187 27.57 -3.17 -2.46
C THR A 187 27.24 -3.09 -0.99
N ILE A 188 26.13 -3.71 -0.58
CA ILE A 188 25.74 -3.88 0.81
C ILE A 188 25.51 -5.36 1.14
N LEU A 189 26.15 -5.84 2.21
CA LEU A 189 26.05 -7.19 2.74
C LEU A 189 25.37 -7.09 4.12
N ILE A 190 24.21 -7.68 4.30
CA ILE A 190 23.42 -7.57 5.53
C ILE A 190 23.35 -8.93 6.21
N ALA A 191 24.06 -9.08 7.33
CA ALA A 191 24.00 -10.29 8.15
C ALA A 191 22.74 -10.32 9.03
N ASP A 192 22.29 -11.54 9.38
CA ASP A 192 21.07 -11.77 10.20
C ASP A 192 19.85 -10.97 9.70
N ALA A 193 19.67 -10.82 8.38
CA ALA A 193 18.60 -10.01 7.74
C ALA A 193 17.19 -10.47 8.15
N ASP A 194 17.02 -11.74 8.50
CA ASP A 194 15.76 -12.32 8.99
C ASP A 194 15.28 -11.72 10.33
N THR A 195 16.16 -11.02 11.06
CA THR A 195 15.81 -10.35 12.32
C THR A 195 15.32 -8.91 12.14
N MET A 196 15.35 -8.40 10.92
CA MET A 196 15.02 -7.00 10.60
C MET A 196 13.59 -6.84 10.08
N GLY A 197 13.04 -5.64 10.24
CA GLY A 197 11.75 -5.27 9.67
C GLY A 197 11.85 -5.00 8.16
N LEU A 198 10.76 -5.25 7.41
CA LEU A 198 10.74 -5.08 5.95
C LEU A 198 11.06 -3.64 5.53
N ALA A 199 10.49 -2.64 6.19
CA ALA A 199 10.78 -1.23 5.93
C ALA A 199 12.27 -0.89 6.18
N GLN A 200 12.88 -1.49 7.21
CA GLN A 200 14.29 -1.32 7.52
C GLN A 200 15.19 -1.93 6.44
N LEU A 201 14.89 -3.16 6.00
CA LEU A 201 15.59 -3.81 4.89
C LEU A 201 15.53 -2.96 3.62
N TYR A 202 14.37 -2.38 3.33
CA TYR A 202 14.19 -1.50 2.18
C TYR A 202 15.02 -0.22 2.27
N GLN A 203 15.05 0.44 3.43
CA GLN A 203 15.87 1.63 3.67
C GLN A 203 17.36 1.33 3.57
N LEU A 204 17.82 0.19 4.10
CA LEU A 204 19.20 -0.27 4.00
C LEU A 204 19.60 -0.58 2.55
N ARG A 205 18.73 -1.23 1.78
CA ARG A 205 18.94 -1.42 0.34
C ARG A 205 19.17 -0.09 -0.38
N GLY A 206 18.39 0.91 -0.05
CA GLY A 206 18.49 2.26 -0.64
C GLY A 206 19.74 3.04 -0.23
N ARG A 207 20.64 2.48 0.59
CA ARG A 207 21.94 3.10 0.92
C ARG A 207 23.00 2.89 -0.15
N VAL A 208 22.79 1.94 -1.05
CA VAL A 208 23.63 1.71 -2.25
C VAL A 208 22.86 2.08 -3.51
N GLY A 209 23.56 2.12 -4.66
CA GLY A 209 22.94 2.47 -5.94
C GLY A 209 22.61 3.95 -6.07
N ARG A 210 23.48 4.82 -5.57
CA ARG A 210 23.34 6.28 -5.64
C ARG A 210 24.22 6.90 -6.75
N SER A 211 24.80 6.07 -7.59
CA SER A 211 25.57 6.42 -8.75
C SER A 211 25.02 5.71 -9.99
N ASP A 212 25.64 5.97 -11.14
CA ASP A 212 25.40 5.30 -12.42
C ASP A 212 25.89 3.84 -12.48
N ARG A 213 26.54 3.36 -11.39
CA ARG A 213 27.09 2.00 -11.32
C ARG A 213 26.04 1.00 -10.82
N LEU A 214 26.09 -0.24 -11.34
CA LEU A 214 25.29 -1.34 -10.83
C LEU A 214 25.58 -1.58 -9.35
N ALA A 215 24.52 -1.63 -8.55
CA ALA A 215 24.60 -1.87 -7.12
C ALA A 215 24.04 -3.23 -6.74
N TYR A 216 24.53 -3.77 -5.63
CA TYR A 216 24.22 -5.09 -5.15
C TYR A 216 23.84 -5.06 -3.66
N ALA A 217 22.76 -5.74 -3.32
CA ALA A 217 22.30 -5.92 -1.95
C ALA A 217 22.13 -7.41 -1.63
N TYR A 218 22.84 -7.89 -0.62
CA TYR A 218 22.78 -9.27 -0.17
C TYR A 218 22.14 -9.32 1.23
N PHE A 219 20.96 -9.91 1.30
CA PHE A 219 20.24 -10.16 2.54
C PHE A 219 20.51 -11.59 2.99
N MET A 220 21.38 -11.73 4.00
CA MET A 220 21.89 -13.01 4.41
C MET A 220 21.28 -13.45 5.73
N TYR A 221 20.99 -14.72 5.85
CA TYR A 221 20.60 -15.38 7.10
C TYR A 221 21.53 -16.59 7.37
N ARG A 222 21.59 -17.01 8.62
CA ARG A 222 22.54 -18.05 9.04
C ARG A 222 22.29 -19.36 8.31
N LYS A 223 23.36 -20.01 7.89
CA LYS A 223 23.34 -21.31 7.23
C LYS A 223 22.61 -22.36 8.10
N GLY A 224 21.68 -23.09 7.48
CA GLY A 224 20.89 -24.12 8.15
C GLY A 224 19.83 -23.61 9.14
N LYS A 225 19.59 -22.30 9.22
CA LYS A 225 18.54 -21.73 10.06
C LYS A 225 17.17 -21.90 9.41
N VAL A 226 16.23 -22.52 10.12
CA VAL A 226 14.82 -22.53 9.72
C VAL A 226 14.25 -21.14 10.01
N LEU A 227 13.81 -20.46 8.96
CA LEU A 227 13.20 -19.13 9.07
C LEU A 227 11.78 -19.24 9.65
N GLN A 228 11.43 -18.29 10.49
CA GLN A 228 10.05 -18.12 10.91
C GLN A 228 9.23 -17.60 9.71
N GLU A 229 7.96 -17.99 9.59
CA GLU A 229 7.07 -17.63 8.50
C GLU A 229 7.06 -16.11 8.20
N VAL A 230 7.00 -15.29 9.25
CA VAL A 230 7.02 -13.82 9.12
C VAL A 230 8.34 -13.31 8.56
N ALA A 231 9.48 -13.89 8.98
CA ALA A 231 10.80 -13.53 8.49
C ALA A 231 10.97 -13.93 7.02
N GLN A 232 10.51 -15.13 6.67
CA GLN A 232 10.52 -15.64 5.31
C GLN A 232 9.71 -14.71 4.39
N LYS A 233 8.47 -14.36 4.73
CA LYS A 233 7.61 -13.45 3.95
C LYS A 233 8.26 -12.07 3.74
N ARG A 234 8.98 -11.54 4.74
CA ARG A 234 9.72 -10.27 4.61
C ARG A 234 10.88 -10.37 3.64
N LEU A 235 11.65 -11.46 3.72
CA LEU A 235 12.79 -11.70 2.84
C LEU A 235 12.33 -11.97 1.39
N GLU A 236 11.24 -12.68 1.20
CA GLU A 236 10.60 -12.87 -0.11
C GLU A 236 10.17 -11.52 -0.69
N ALA A 237 9.47 -10.70 0.10
CA ALA A 237 9.02 -9.39 -0.34
C ALA A 237 10.16 -8.44 -0.75
N ILE A 238 11.27 -8.39 0.00
CA ILE A 238 12.41 -7.54 -0.36
C ILE A 238 13.11 -8.03 -1.65
N GLY A 239 13.08 -9.34 -1.91
CA GLY A 239 13.59 -9.94 -3.15
C GLY A 239 12.68 -9.71 -4.35
N GLU A 240 11.36 -9.64 -4.14
CA GLU A 240 10.35 -9.45 -5.18
C GLU A 240 10.27 -7.97 -5.63
N PHE A 241 10.21 -7.05 -4.68
CA PHE A 241 10.05 -5.62 -4.96
C PHE A 241 11.39 -4.92 -5.23
N THR A 242 12.02 -5.22 -6.37
CA THR A 242 13.33 -4.68 -6.75
C THR A 242 13.28 -3.38 -7.54
N GLU A 243 12.11 -3.01 -8.08
CA GLU A 243 11.91 -1.82 -8.89
C GLU A 243 11.98 -0.53 -8.07
N PHE A 244 12.27 0.58 -8.76
CA PHE A 244 12.16 1.91 -8.16
C PHE A 244 10.71 2.23 -7.78
N GLY A 245 10.52 3.12 -6.79
CA GLY A 245 9.18 3.50 -6.34
C GLY A 245 8.45 2.43 -5.51
N SER A 246 9.08 1.27 -5.25
CA SER A 246 8.46 0.16 -4.50
C SER A 246 8.13 0.46 -3.03
N GLY A 247 8.51 1.63 -2.50
CA GLY A 247 8.33 1.99 -1.09
C GLY A 247 6.90 1.88 -0.61
N PHE A 248 5.93 2.28 -1.44
CA PHE A 248 4.52 2.14 -1.14
C PHE A 248 4.08 0.66 -1.07
N ARG A 249 4.48 -0.15 -2.08
CA ARG A 249 4.19 -1.60 -2.12
C ARG A 249 4.83 -2.34 -0.95
N ILE A 250 6.05 -1.96 -0.57
CA ILE A 250 6.75 -2.47 0.62
C ILE A 250 5.97 -2.15 1.90
N ALA A 251 5.47 -0.92 2.04
CA ALA A 251 4.69 -0.52 3.21
C ALA A 251 3.36 -1.29 3.30
N MET A 252 2.67 -1.49 2.19
CA MET A 252 1.46 -2.32 2.11
C MET A 252 1.77 -3.77 2.47
N ARG A 253 2.85 -4.33 1.94
CA ARG A 253 3.27 -5.71 2.23
C ARG A 253 3.69 -5.92 3.68
N ASP A 254 4.39 -4.94 4.28
CA ASP A 254 4.74 -4.97 5.72
C ASP A 254 3.48 -4.96 6.60
N LEU A 255 2.45 -4.22 6.18
CA LEU A 255 1.14 -4.17 6.82
C LEU A 255 0.43 -5.55 6.79
N GLU A 256 0.42 -6.19 5.64
CA GLU A 256 -0.15 -7.53 5.46
C GLU A 256 0.60 -8.59 6.30
N ILE A 257 1.94 -8.59 6.29
CA ILE A 257 2.78 -9.54 7.02
C ILE A 257 2.62 -9.39 8.54
N ARG A 258 2.53 -8.16 9.03
CA ARG A 258 2.33 -7.90 10.48
C ARG A 258 0.94 -8.32 10.95
N GLY A 259 -0.02 -8.44 10.03
CA GLY A 259 -1.43 -8.59 10.37
C GLY A 259 -2.00 -7.31 10.97
N ALA A 260 -3.29 -7.09 10.81
CA ALA A 260 -3.97 -5.86 11.22
C ALA A 260 -3.92 -5.55 12.73
N GLY A 261 -3.52 -6.51 13.58
CA GLY A 261 -3.50 -6.35 15.03
C GLY A 261 -2.31 -5.57 15.63
N ASN A 262 -1.23 -5.32 14.86
CA ASN A 262 0.03 -4.78 15.42
C ASN A 262 0.36 -3.33 15.00
N ILE A 263 -0.56 -2.61 14.38
CA ILE A 263 -0.26 -1.35 13.69
C ILE A 263 -0.26 -0.12 14.61
N LEU A 264 -0.93 -0.20 15.74
CA LEU A 264 -1.06 0.91 16.70
C LEU A 264 -0.39 0.58 18.03
N GLY A 265 0.23 1.59 18.66
CA GLY A 265 0.92 1.47 19.94
C GLY A 265 0.04 0.88 21.06
N ALA A 266 0.66 0.53 22.19
CA ALA A 266 0.06 -0.26 23.29
C ALA A 266 -1.32 0.20 23.78
N GLU A 267 -1.63 1.49 23.68
CA GLU A 267 -2.94 2.05 24.11
C GLU A 267 -4.09 1.79 23.13
N GLN A 268 -3.80 1.45 21.86
CA GLN A 268 -4.82 1.22 20.83
C GLN A 268 -4.97 -0.25 20.41
N HIS A 269 -4.17 -1.14 20.96
CA HIS A 269 -4.20 -2.59 20.70
C HIS A 269 -5.55 -3.26 21.01
N GLY A 270 -6.29 -2.74 21.99
CA GLY A 270 -7.54 -3.35 22.44
C GLY A 270 -8.70 -3.28 21.43
N HIS A 271 -8.79 -2.21 20.63
CA HIS A 271 -9.93 -1.99 19.74
C HIS A 271 -9.72 -2.58 18.34
N MET A 272 -8.53 -2.49 17.75
CA MET A 272 -8.27 -3.06 16.43
C MET A 272 -8.10 -4.57 16.41
N GLY A 273 -7.51 -5.14 17.46
CA GLY A 273 -7.40 -6.60 17.58
C GLY A 273 -8.76 -7.30 17.72
N ALA A 274 -9.75 -6.61 18.28
CA ALA A 274 -11.11 -7.14 18.44
C ALA A 274 -11.99 -6.99 17.19
N VAL A 275 -11.73 -6.00 16.35
CA VAL A 275 -12.64 -5.58 15.26
C VAL A 275 -12.08 -5.94 13.87
N GLY A 276 -10.76 -6.09 13.73
CA GLY A 276 -10.08 -6.29 12.45
C GLY A 276 -9.80 -4.96 11.70
N TYR A 277 -8.76 -4.96 10.88
CA TYR A 277 -8.28 -3.76 10.20
C TYR A 277 -9.29 -3.16 9.23
N GLU A 278 -9.93 -3.98 8.40
CA GLU A 278 -10.91 -3.52 7.40
C GLU A 278 -12.11 -2.84 8.05
N LEU A 279 -12.63 -3.43 9.13
CA LEU A 279 -13.79 -2.86 9.84
C LEU A 279 -13.40 -1.58 10.58
N TYR A 280 -12.17 -1.49 11.13
CA TYR A 280 -11.65 -0.25 11.71
C TYR A 280 -11.55 0.86 10.67
N CYS A 281 -11.01 0.58 9.49
CA CYS A 281 -10.93 1.53 8.38
C CYS A 281 -12.32 2.02 7.94
N LYS A 282 -13.27 1.12 7.82
CA LYS A 282 -14.66 1.45 7.49
C LYS A 282 -15.29 2.35 8.55
N MET A 283 -15.14 2.01 9.85
CA MET A 283 -15.67 2.83 10.95
C MET A 283 -15.03 4.22 11.00
N LEU A 284 -13.73 4.31 10.71
CA LEU A 284 -13.02 5.61 10.65
C LEU A 284 -13.54 6.45 9.49
N GLN A 285 -13.71 5.85 8.31
CA GLN A 285 -14.28 6.52 7.14
C GLN A 285 -15.69 7.04 7.43
N GLU A 286 -16.55 6.19 7.99
CA GLU A 286 -17.91 6.58 8.39
C GLU A 286 -17.94 7.72 9.43
N ALA A 287 -17.01 7.69 10.41
CA ALA A 287 -16.88 8.77 11.39
C ALA A 287 -16.43 10.09 10.75
N MET A 288 -15.54 10.03 9.79
CA MET A 288 -15.07 11.20 9.05
C MET A 288 -16.15 11.79 8.16
N ASP A 289 -16.89 10.96 7.45
CA ASP A 289 -18.00 11.40 6.59
C ASP A 289 -19.08 12.10 7.43
N ARG A 290 -19.35 11.59 8.64
CA ARG A 290 -20.22 12.27 9.62
C ARG A 290 -19.70 13.63 10.06
N LEU A 291 -18.39 13.76 10.33
CA LEU A 291 -17.77 15.03 10.72
C LEU A 291 -17.73 16.05 9.57
N ARG A 292 -17.54 15.59 8.34
CA ARG A 292 -17.57 16.41 7.12
C ARG A 292 -19.00 16.79 6.70
N LYS A 293 -20.03 16.29 7.43
CA LYS A 293 -21.46 16.41 7.05
C LYS A 293 -21.74 15.88 5.64
N THR A 294 -20.90 14.98 5.14
CA THR A 294 -21.18 14.24 3.91
C THR A 294 -22.25 13.20 4.24
N PRO A 295 -23.35 13.11 3.49
CA PRO A 295 -24.38 12.12 3.77
C PRO A 295 -23.78 10.72 3.75
N VAL A 296 -23.74 10.07 4.93
CA VAL A 296 -23.26 8.70 5.06
C VAL A 296 -24.32 7.79 4.47
N ARG A 297 -24.08 7.33 3.26
CA ARG A 297 -24.93 6.28 2.68
C ARG A 297 -24.53 4.96 3.32
N PRO A 298 -25.48 4.25 3.95
CA PRO A 298 -25.18 2.94 4.48
C PRO A 298 -24.73 2.02 3.35
N THR A 299 -23.46 1.60 3.40
CA THR A 299 -22.94 0.60 2.45
C THR A 299 -23.57 -0.74 2.77
N PHE A 300 -24.38 -1.25 1.86
CA PHE A 300 -24.97 -2.58 1.97
C PHE A 300 -24.53 -3.41 0.77
N GLU A 301 -24.43 -4.69 0.95
CA GLU A 301 -24.09 -5.62 -0.11
C GLU A 301 -25.36 -6.21 -0.75
N THR A 302 -25.50 -5.98 -2.05
CA THR A 302 -26.55 -6.63 -2.84
C THR A 302 -26.20 -8.10 -3.04
N THR A 303 -27.11 -8.99 -2.67
CA THR A 303 -27.00 -10.42 -2.97
C THR A 303 -27.47 -10.68 -4.39
N MET A 304 -26.63 -11.29 -5.22
CA MET A 304 -26.98 -11.62 -6.61
C MET A 304 -26.95 -13.13 -6.82
N ARG A 305 -28.06 -13.72 -7.31
CA ARG A 305 -28.19 -15.13 -7.64
C ARG A 305 -28.68 -15.28 -9.08
N ILE A 306 -27.73 -15.46 -9.99
CA ILE A 306 -27.98 -15.64 -11.43
C ILE A 306 -27.32 -16.95 -11.86
N GLY A 307 -28.03 -17.74 -12.62
CA GLY A 307 -27.57 -19.06 -13.12
C GLY A 307 -26.64 -18.92 -14.34
N VAL A 308 -25.44 -18.35 -14.15
CA VAL A 308 -24.37 -18.23 -15.16
C VAL A 308 -23.04 -18.73 -14.62
N ASP A 309 -22.21 -19.28 -15.50
CA ASP A 309 -20.87 -19.69 -15.13
C ASP A 309 -19.94 -18.48 -15.03
N ALA A 310 -19.43 -18.22 -13.81
CA ALA A 310 -18.61 -17.07 -13.50
C ALA A 310 -17.49 -17.46 -12.52
N TYR A 311 -16.29 -17.70 -13.05
CA TYR A 311 -15.11 -18.09 -12.28
C TYR A 311 -13.84 -17.84 -13.09
N ILE A 312 -12.68 -17.86 -12.43
CA ILE A 312 -11.37 -17.75 -13.08
C ILE A 312 -10.78 -19.16 -13.24
N PRO A 313 -10.66 -19.68 -14.49
CA PRO A 313 -10.04 -20.98 -14.76
C PRO A 313 -8.55 -20.98 -14.40
N SER A 314 -8.02 -22.15 -14.00
CA SER A 314 -6.59 -22.29 -13.70
C SER A 314 -5.72 -22.21 -14.97
N GLU A 315 -6.29 -22.48 -16.15
CA GLU A 315 -5.63 -22.30 -17.44
C GLU A 315 -5.43 -20.81 -17.78
N TYR A 316 -6.29 -19.92 -17.26
CA TYR A 316 -6.20 -18.47 -17.49
C TYR A 316 -5.26 -17.80 -16.47
N ILE A 317 -5.39 -18.12 -15.18
CA ILE A 317 -4.49 -17.67 -14.11
C ILE A 317 -4.07 -18.88 -13.29
N ALA A 318 -2.85 -19.39 -13.54
CA ALA A 318 -2.34 -20.58 -12.89
C ALA A 318 -1.89 -20.34 -11.44
N ASN A 319 -1.48 -19.11 -11.11
CA ASN A 319 -1.01 -18.78 -9.77
C ASN A 319 -2.19 -18.45 -8.84
N GLU A 320 -2.40 -19.27 -7.82
CA GLU A 320 -3.52 -19.11 -6.87
C GLU A 320 -3.51 -17.79 -6.09
N ALA A 321 -2.33 -17.23 -5.78
CA ALA A 321 -2.23 -15.94 -5.11
C ALA A 321 -2.67 -14.79 -6.03
N GLN A 322 -2.23 -14.80 -7.29
CA GLN A 322 -2.67 -13.83 -8.31
C GLN A 322 -4.16 -13.97 -8.61
N LYS A 323 -4.66 -15.20 -8.68
CA LYS A 323 -6.08 -15.48 -8.87
C LYS A 323 -6.94 -14.90 -7.76
N LEU A 324 -6.50 -15.05 -6.50
CA LEU A 324 -7.18 -14.45 -5.35
C LEU A 324 -7.15 -12.92 -5.38
N GLU A 325 -6.02 -12.34 -5.79
CA GLU A 325 -5.89 -10.88 -5.97
C GLU A 325 -6.87 -10.36 -7.02
N VAL A 326 -6.96 -11.03 -8.17
CA VAL A 326 -7.90 -10.69 -9.24
C VAL A 326 -9.37 -10.82 -8.76
N TYR A 327 -9.73 -11.87 -8.01
CA TYR A 327 -11.06 -11.97 -7.41
C TYR A 327 -11.38 -10.79 -6.48
N LYS A 328 -10.41 -10.34 -5.65
CA LYS A 328 -10.58 -9.17 -4.78
C LYS A 328 -10.79 -7.88 -5.58
N LYS A 329 -10.00 -7.67 -6.64
CA LYS A 329 -10.14 -6.50 -7.52
C LYS A 329 -11.49 -6.49 -8.24
N ILE A 330 -11.92 -7.63 -8.76
CA ILE A 330 -13.24 -7.75 -9.40
C ILE A 330 -14.35 -7.46 -8.39
N ALA A 331 -14.26 -7.98 -7.17
CA ALA A 331 -15.24 -7.72 -6.12
C ALA A 331 -15.30 -6.25 -5.66
N ALA A 332 -14.24 -5.48 -5.89
CA ALA A 332 -14.14 -4.06 -5.53
C ALA A 332 -14.72 -3.11 -6.59
N ILE A 333 -15.20 -3.60 -7.72
CA ILE A 333 -15.84 -2.78 -8.77
C ILE A 333 -17.08 -2.09 -8.21
N THR A 334 -17.10 -0.75 -8.25
CA THR A 334 -18.21 0.07 -7.72
C THR A 334 -18.86 0.95 -8.79
N ASN A 335 -18.19 1.21 -9.89
CA ASN A 335 -18.64 2.10 -10.96
C ASN A 335 -18.20 1.60 -12.35
N GLU A 336 -18.57 2.33 -13.40
CA GLU A 336 -18.26 1.96 -14.79
C GLU A 336 -16.79 2.14 -15.16
N GLU A 337 -16.10 3.08 -14.50
CA GLU A 337 -14.67 3.32 -14.70
C GLU A 337 -13.85 2.13 -14.17
N ASP A 338 -14.14 1.68 -12.93
CA ASP A 338 -13.51 0.48 -12.34
C ASP A 338 -13.74 -0.75 -13.22
N TYR A 339 -14.96 -0.88 -13.78
CA TYR A 339 -15.32 -2.00 -14.68
C TYR A 339 -14.46 -1.99 -15.95
N LEU A 340 -14.29 -0.84 -16.61
CA LEU A 340 -13.47 -0.71 -17.81
C LEU A 340 -11.99 -0.95 -17.53
N GLN A 341 -11.48 -0.35 -16.46
CA GLN A 341 -10.09 -0.55 -16.02
C GLN A 341 -9.79 -2.02 -15.71
N MET A 342 -10.72 -2.73 -15.06
CA MET A 342 -10.56 -4.14 -14.78
C MET A 342 -10.51 -5.00 -16.05
N GLN A 343 -11.32 -4.67 -17.05
CA GLN A 343 -11.28 -5.36 -18.34
C GLN A 343 -9.95 -5.12 -19.07
N GLU A 344 -9.46 -3.88 -19.09
CA GLU A 344 -8.17 -3.53 -19.69
C GLU A 344 -7.02 -4.25 -18.97
N GLU A 345 -6.99 -4.25 -17.63
CA GLU A 345 -5.96 -4.94 -16.85
C GLU A 345 -5.93 -6.45 -17.14
N LEU A 346 -7.08 -7.09 -17.25
CA LEU A 346 -7.17 -8.53 -17.54
C LEU A 346 -6.67 -8.86 -18.95
N LEU A 347 -7.00 -8.04 -19.93
CA LEU A 347 -6.55 -8.21 -21.31
C LEU A 347 -5.04 -8.01 -21.45
N ASP A 348 -4.50 -6.98 -20.79
CA ASP A 348 -3.06 -6.65 -20.82
C ASP A 348 -2.20 -7.73 -20.15
N ARG A 349 -2.66 -8.24 -18.99
CA ARG A 349 -1.85 -9.17 -18.17
C ARG A 349 -1.99 -10.63 -18.54
N TYR A 350 -3.17 -11.03 -19.02
CA TYR A 350 -3.51 -12.45 -19.19
C TYR A 350 -4.07 -12.83 -20.57
N SER A 351 -3.99 -11.92 -21.55
CA SER A 351 -4.50 -12.12 -22.91
C SER A 351 -6.03 -12.19 -22.99
N ASP A 352 -6.56 -12.81 -24.04
CA ASP A 352 -8.00 -12.90 -24.31
C ASP A 352 -8.76 -13.52 -23.14
N MET A 353 -9.75 -12.77 -22.65
CA MET A 353 -10.52 -13.12 -21.47
C MET A 353 -11.56 -14.22 -21.79
N PRO A 354 -11.51 -15.39 -21.12
CA PRO A 354 -12.54 -16.42 -21.25
C PRO A 354 -13.93 -15.91 -20.87
N ALA A 355 -14.98 -16.45 -21.48
CA ALA A 355 -16.35 -16.01 -21.23
C ALA A 355 -16.76 -16.08 -19.74
N CYS A 356 -16.31 -17.10 -19.00
CA CYS A 356 -16.59 -17.25 -17.56
C CYS A 356 -15.91 -16.14 -16.71
N VAL A 357 -14.75 -15.63 -17.14
CA VAL A 357 -14.08 -14.48 -16.48
C VAL A 357 -14.81 -13.18 -16.82
N GLY A 358 -15.20 -12.98 -18.09
CA GLY A 358 -16.02 -11.84 -18.49
C GLY A 358 -17.35 -11.79 -17.74
N ASN A 359 -18.03 -12.92 -17.61
CA ASN A 359 -19.26 -13.03 -16.80
C ASN A 359 -19.04 -12.62 -15.34
N LEU A 360 -17.90 -12.99 -14.76
CA LEU A 360 -17.58 -12.63 -13.37
C LEU A 360 -17.41 -11.11 -13.20
N VAL A 361 -16.71 -10.45 -14.13
CA VAL A 361 -16.56 -8.99 -14.15
C VAL A 361 -17.92 -8.31 -14.36
N ASP A 362 -18.73 -8.81 -15.30
CA ASP A 362 -20.08 -8.31 -15.55
C ASP A 362 -20.98 -8.43 -14.31
N ILE A 363 -20.98 -9.59 -13.63
CA ILE A 363 -21.77 -9.80 -12.40
C ILE A 363 -21.37 -8.80 -11.30
N SER A 364 -20.08 -8.54 -11.13
CA SER A 364 -19.62 -7.57 -10.13
C SER A 364 -20.12 -6.16 -10.45
N PHE A 365 -20.04 -5.75 -11.69
CA PHE A 365 -20.58 -4.47 -12.14
C PHE A 365 -22.10 -4.38 -12.00
N LEU A 366 -22.84 -5.43 -12.35
CA LEU A 366 -24.30 -5.49 -12.16
C LEU A 366 -24.68 -5.43 -10.68
N LYS A 367 -23.89 -6.06 -9.80
CA LYS A 367 -24.05 -5.97 -8.34
C LYS A 367 -23.91 -4.51 -7.86
N ALA A 368 -22.90 -3.79 -8.36
CA ALA A 368 -22.70 -2.38 -8.06
C ALA A 368 -23.85 -1.50 -8.55
N LEU A 369 -24.34 -1.73 -9.77
CA LEU A 369 -25.52 -1.04 -10.31
C LEU A 369 -26.77 -1.28 -9.48
N ALA A 370 -27.06 -2.55 -9.13
CA ALA A 370 -28.22 -2.90 -8.31
C ALA A 370 -28.12 -2.28 -6.90
N SER A 371 -26.92 -2.27 -6.31
CA SER A 371 -26.66 -1.60 -5.05
C SER A 371 -26.93 -0.09 -5.12
N SER A 372 -26.54 0.57 -6.20
CA SER A 372 -26.78 2.01 -6.42
C SER A 372 -28.27 2.37 -6.52
N LEU A 373 -29.11 1.40 -6.84
CA LEU A 373 -30.58 1.51 -6.91
C LEU A 373 -31.25 1.17 -5.56
N GLY A 374 -30.50 0.80 -4.54
CA GLY A 374 -31.04 0.39 -3.25
C GLY A 374 -31.62 -1.02 -3.25
N ALA A 375 -31.23 -1.90 -4.20
CA ALA A 375 -31.63 -3.30 -4.19
C ALA A 375 -30.76 -4.10 -3.22
N ASP A 376 -31.38 -4.85 -2.31
CA ASP A 376 -30.69 -5.78 -1.40
C ASP A 376 -30.47 -7.16 -2.02
N SER A 377 -31.37 -7.57 -2.95
CA SER A 377 -31.20 -8.82 -3.67
C SER A 377 -31.72 -8.76 -5.11
N LEU A 378 -31.05 -9.53 -5.98
CA LEU A 378 -31.45 -9.79 -7.35
C LEU A 378 -31.32 -11.30 -7.59
N GLU A 379 -32.47 -11.96 -7.78
CA GLU A 379 -32.56 -13.42 -7.88
C GLU A 379 -33.27 -13.83 -9.15
N GLU A 380 -32.75 -14.86 -9.79
CA GLU A 380 -33.32 -15.49 -10.95
C GLU A 380 -33.72 -16.94 -10.64
N ASP A 381 -34.96 -17.31 -10.94
CA ASP A 381 -35.46 -18.68 -10.77
C ASP A 381 -35.72 -19.41 -12.07
N GLY A 382 -35.15 -18.93 -13.19
CA GLY A 382 -35.25 -19.51 -14.53
C GLY A 382 -36.49 -19.11 -15.33
N LYS A 383 -37.49 -18.50 -14.70
CA LYS A 383 -38.72 -17.98 -15.38
C LYS A 383 -38.95 -16.50 -15.07
N GLU A 384 -38.57 -16.07 -13.89
CA GLU A 384 -38.73 -14.71 -13.38
C GLU A 384 -37.41 -14.18 -12.87
N LEU A 385 -37.21 -12.87 -13.03
CA LEU A 385 -36.18 -12.11 -12.32
C LEU A 385 -36.88 -11.31 -11.21
N ARG A 386 -36.38 -11.46 -10.00
CA ARG A 386 -36.91 -10.82 -8.79
C ARG A 386 -35.88 -9.88 -8.24
N MET A 387 -36.23 -8.62 -8.10
CA MET A 387 -35.39 -7.60 -7.48
C MET A 387 -36.11 -7.05 -6.24
N HIS A 388 -35.45 -7.11 -5.10
CA HIS A 388 -35.99 -6.62 -3.85
C HIS A 388 -35.32 -5.31 -3.49
N PHE A 389 -36.13 -4.25 -3.34
CA PHE A 389 -35.65 -2.92 -2.95
C PHE A 389 -35.83 -2.69 -1.46
N ARG A 390 -34.89 -2.04 -0.86
CA ARG A 390 -34.94 -1.61 0.54
C ARG A 390 -35.99 -0.49 0.73
N LYS A 391 -36.39 -0.28 1.99
CA LYS A 391 -37.33 0.79 2.37
C LYS A 391 -36.77 2.18 2.03
N ASP A 392 -35.46 2.35 2.17
CA ASP A 392 -34.69 3.56 1.91
C ASP A 392 -34.04 3.56 0.50
N ALA A 393 -34.60 2.85 -0.47
CA ALA A 393 -34.09 2.86 -1.82
C ALA A 393 -34.31 4.24 -2.48
N PRO A 394 -33.27 4.81 -3.13
CA PRO A 394 -33.35 6.15 -3.71
C PRO A 394 -34.08 6.15 -5.05
N LEU A 395 -35.32 5.69 -5.06
CA LEU A 395 -36.15 5.54 -6.24
C LEU A 395 -37.44 6.37 -6.12
N ASP A 396 -37.81 7.03 -7.20
CA ASP A 396 -39.12 7.69 -7.34
C ASP A 396 -40.18 6.63 -7.63
N PRO A 397 -41.18 6.46 -6.74
CA PRO A 397 -42.22 5.45 -6.90
C PRO A 397 -43.03 5.61 -8.19
N ALA A 398 -43.30 6.85 -8.61
CA ALA A 398 -44.09 7.11 -9.80
C ALA A 398 -43.35 6.70 -11.07
N LYS A 399 -42.07 7.07 -11.20
CA LYS A 399 -41.20 6.65 -12.29
C LYS A 399 -40.95 5.15 -12.29
N LEU A 400 -40.77 4.55 -11.11
CA LEU A 400 -40.60 3.10 -10.99
C LEU A 400 -41.84 2.34 -11.50
N MET A 401 -43.04 2.84 -11.21
CA MET A 401 -44.28 2.27 -11.75
C MET A 401 -44.35 2.43 -13.27
N GLU A 402 -44.04 3.62 -13.80
CA GLU A 402 -44.04 3.90 -15.24
C GLU A 402 -43.08 2.96 -15.99
N ILE A 403 -41.85 2.82 -15.50
CA ILE A 403 -40.85 1.90 -16.06
C ILE A 403 -41.37 0.48 -16.00
N THR A 404 -41.95 0.05 -14.86
CA THR A 404 -42.49 -1.29 -14.71
C THR A 404 -43.58 -1.61 -15.75
N TYR A 405 -44.51 -0.67 -15.98
CA TYR A 405 -45.53 -0.82 -17.02
C TYR A 405 -44.91 -0.93 -18.41
N SER A 406 -43.87 -0.20 -18.69
CA SER A 406 -43.18 -0.20 -19.98
C SER A 406 -42.35 -1.49 -20.26
N LEU A 407 -42.04 -2.26 -19.22
CA LEU A 407 -41.34 -3.56 -19.35
C LEU A 407 -42.23 -4.68 -19.89
N GLY A 408 -43.55 -4.45 -20.03
CA GLY A 408 -44.47 -5.34 -20.72
C GLY A 408 -45.31 -6.21 -19.80
N LYS A 409 -46.14 -7.09 -20.47
CA LYS A 409 -47.08 -7.96 -19.74
C LYS A 409 -46.35 -8.95 -18.82
N GLY A 410 -46.67 -8.89 -17.53
CA GLY A 410 -46.10 -9.76 -16.48
C GLY A 410 -45.10 -9.09 -15.55
N ALA A 411 -44.56 -7.91 -15.89
CA ALA A 411 -43.81 -7.11 -14.95
C ALA A 411 -44.75 -6.51 -13.90
N ARG A 412 -44.42 -6.68 -12.62
CA ARG A 412 -45.25 -6.22 -11.49
C ARG A 412 -44.43 -5.79 -10.31
N LEU A 413 -44.90 -4.76 -9.59
CA LEU A 413 -44.41 -4.38 -8.29
C LEU A 413 -45.28 -5.04 -7.25
N VAL A 414 -44.67 -5.74 -6.32
CA VAL A 414 -45.33 -6.45 -5.23
C VAL A 414 -44.87 -5.84 -3.91
N PRO A 415 -45.75 -5.15 -3.17
CA PRO A 415 -45.41 -4.66 -1.86
C PRO A 415 -45.19 -5.84 -0.88
N LYS A 416 -44.16 -5.75 -0.06
CA LYS A 416 -43.87 -6.72 0.99
C LYS A 416 -43.50 -5.96 2.25
N GLU A 417 -44.42 -5.93 3.23
CA GLU A 417 -44.30 -5.11 4.43
C GLU A 417 -44.00 -3.64 4.07
N ASP A 418 -42.83 -3.12 4.47
CA ASP A 418 -42.38 -1.76 4.18
C ASP A 418 -41.46 -1.67 2.96
N THR A 419 -41.34 -2.72 2.15
CA THR A 419 -40.43 -2.83 1.02
C THR A 419 -41.16 -3.14 -0.29
N VAL A 420 -40.49 -2.97 -1.43
CA VAL A 420 -41.07 -3.25 -2.74
C VAL A 420 -40.22 -4.29 -3.50
N ARG A 421 -40.90 -5.23 -4.11
CA ARG A 421 -40.29 -6.23 -4.97
C ARG A 421 -40.75 -6.03 -6.42
N LEU A 422 -39.78 -5.87 -7.33
CA LEU A 422 -40.02 -5.94 -8.76
C LEU A 422 -39.90 -7.39 -9.23
N ILE A 423 -40.92 -7.90 -9.89
CA ILE A 423 -40.95 -9.23 -10.48
C ILE A 423 -41.22 -9.07 -11.95
N LEU A 424 -40.42 -9.68 -12.82
CA LEU A 424 -40.60 -9.65 -14.27
C LEU A 424 -40.31 -11.02 -14.89
N PRO A 425 -41.04 -11.38 -15.97
CA PRO A 425 -40.74 -12.58 -16.71
C PRO A 425 -39.35 -12.54 -17.34
N PHE A 426 -38.54 -13.54 -17.04
CA PHE A 426 -37.14 -13.61 -17.50
C PHE A 426 -36.81 -15.03 -17.96
N PRO A 427 -37.55 -15.56 -18.96
CA PRO A 427 -37.32 -16.92 -19.44
C PRO A 427 -35.97 -17.04 -20.13
N LYS A 428 -35.27 -18.15 -19.88
CA LYS A 428 -34.04 -18.51 -20.58
C LYS A 428 -34.39 -18.94 -22.01
N GLY A 429 -33.81 -18.27 -23.00
CA GLY A 429 -33.97 -18.69 -24.41
C GLY A 429 -33.27 -20.03 -24.65
N PRO A 430 -33.76 -20.87 -25.58
CA PRO A 430 -33.25 -22.23 -25.80
C PRO A 430 -31.80 -22.32 -26.26
N LYS A 431 -31.17 -21.21 -26.67
CA LYS A 431 -29.75 -21.09 -27.04
C LYS A 431 -29.12 -19.77 -26.53
N GLU A 432 -29.70 -19.18 -25.51
CA GLU A 432 -29.19 -17.90 -24.96
C GLU A 432 -27.85 -18.10 -24.24
N LYS A 433 -26.83 -17.38 -24.71
CA LYS A 433 -25.52 -17.35 -24.05
C LYS A 433 -25.59 -16.54 -22.75
N ASP A 434 -24.77 -16.89 -21.76
CA ASP A 434 -24.72 -16.21 -20.47
C ASP A 434 -24.43 -14.71 -20.61
N THR A 435 -23.52 -14.32 -21.49
CA THR A 435 -23.21 -12.90 -21.80
C THR A 435 -24.45 -12.14 -22.32
N ALA A 436 -25.28 -12.74 -23.17
CA ALA A 436 -26.50 -12.08 -23.65
C ALA A 436 -27.52 -11.91 -22.52
N ARG A 437 -27.56 -12.85 -21.57
CA ARG A 437 -28.42 -12.83 -20.40
C ARG A 437 -27.99 -11.70 -19.42
N LEU A 438 -26.69 -11.59 -19.12
CA LEU A 438 -26.15 -10.52 -18.31
C LEU A 438 -26.38 -9.14 -18.94
N LEU A 439 -26.25 -9.02 -20.26
CA LEU A 439 -26.55 -7.79 -20.98
C LEU A 439 -28.04 -7.38 -20.86
N ARG A 440 -28.97 -8.33 -20.82
CA ARG A 440 -30.40 -8.04 -20.59
C ARG A 440 -30.63 -7.48 -19.18
N ILE A 441 -29.95 -8.06 -18.17
CA ILE A 441 -30.02 -7.56 -16.80
C ILE A 441 -29.39 -6.16 -16.72
N ARG A 442 -28.26 -5.93 -17.37
CA ARG A 442 -27.62 -4.60 -17.45
C ARG A 442 -28.59 -3.56 -18.00
N LYS A 443 -29.19 -3.80 -19.15
CA LYS A 443 -30.18 -2.88 -19.74
C LYS A 443 -31.37 -2.61 -18.85
N LEU A 444 -31.81 -3.60 -18.09
CA LEU A 444 -32.88 -3.41 -17.10
C LEU A 444 -32.44 -2.47 -15.97
N LEU A 445 -31.25 -2.72 -15.38
CA LEU A 445 -30.72 -1.90 -14.30
C LEU A 445 -30.45 -0.45 -14.76
N GLU A 446 -29.88 -0.28 -15.96
CA GLU A 446 -29.67 1.04 -16.57
C GLU A 446 -30.99 1.79 -16.76
N ARG A 447 -32.04 1.09 -17.19
CA ARG A 447 -33.38 1.69 -17.32
C ARG A 447 -34.01 2.03 -15.97
N LEU A 448 -33.83 1.19 -14.97
CA LEU A 448 -34.29 1.48 -13.60
C LEU A 448 -33.53 2.67 -12.98
N ARG A 449 -32.31 2.95 -13.44
CA ARG A 449 -31.52 4.11 -13.02
C ARG A 449 -32.21 5.44 -13.38
N GLU A 450 -33.08 5.47 -14.40
CA GLU A 450 -33.89 6.66 -14.74
C GLU A 450 -34.91 7.01 -13.64
N ALA A 451 -35.31 6.03 -12.82
CA ALA A 451 -36.17 6.26 -11.67
C ALA A 451 -35.39 6.71 -10.41
N ARG A 452 -34.06 6.77 -10.46
CA ARG A 452 -33.26 7.20 -9.30
C ARG A 452 -33.45 8.68 -9.06
N ILE A 453 -33.73 9.02 -7.81
CA ILE A 453 -33.77 10.40 -7.33
C ILE A 453 -32.34 10.94 -7.30
N LYS A 454 -32.13 12.17 -7.78
CA LYS A 454 -30.82 12.81 -7.72
C LYS A 454 -30.41 13.04 -6.28
N ASP A 455 -29.12 12.96 -6.02
CA ASP A 455 -28.57 13.00 -4.67
C ASP A 455 -28.96 14.27 -3.90
N GLU A 456 -29.00 15.43 -4.56
CA GLU A 456 -29.42 16.72 -4.00
C GLU A 456 -30.90 16.73 -3.53
N GLU A 457 -31.79 16.08 -4.28
CA GLU A 457 -33.22 15.99 -3.96
C GLU A 457 -33.53 14.92 -2.89
N TRP A 458 -32.65 13.94 -2.73
CA TRP A 458 -32.79 12.89 -1.72
C TRP A 458 -32.47 13.40 -0.31
N ASP A 459 -31.43 14.20 -0.17
CA ASP A 459 -31.00 14.76 1.11
C ASP A 459 -32.04 15.74 1.69
N GLU A 460 -32.80 16.46 0.83
CA GLU A 460 -33.93 17.32 1.25
C GLU A 460 -35.14 16.53 1.76
N LYS A 461 -35.35 15.28 1.28
CA LYS A 461 -36.50 14.44 1.67
C LYS A 461 -36.25 13.60 2.92
N THR A 462 -34.99 13.43 3.33
CA THR A 462 -34.58 12.58 4.46
C THR A 462 -34.09 13.37 5.67
N SER A 463 -33.91 14.69 5.55
CA SER A 463 -33.67 15.65 6.63
C SER A 463 -34.98 16.10 7.26
#